data_2b2bcd9f96a20fbd935b0e17b725c9a2
#
_entry.id   2b2bcd9f96a20fbd935b0e17b725c9a2
#
_cell.length_a   1.000
_cell.length_b   1.000
_cell.length_c   1.000
_cell.angle_alpha   90.00
_cell.angle_beta   90.00
_cell.angle_gamma   90.00
#
_symmetry.space_group_name_H-M   'P 1'
#
loop_
_entity.id
_entity.type
_entity.pdbx_description
1 polymer ?
#
loop_
_entity_poly.entity_id
_entity_poly.type
_entity_poly.pdbx_seq_one_letter_code
_entity_poly.pdbx_strand_id
1 'polypeptide(L)'
;MFSMLTAILSDYDFWVNFLSNMLAGILLTLIFGLVLTSVMSHFNEKRKVKEQRRKFLEFIERELKRNTNSLTAALEELPKGNLPYPLFEVSAWKVSVNSSLLDNMDVELIHPILSSYNRIWAANDLYQSLLEAYFERLARPSEASEKRYLFFRKTLLDRLRDLQPKLSDSLQQIDTHLKAA
;
A
#
# COMPACT_ATOMS: atom_id res chain seq x y z
N MET A 1 46.93 45.65 -38.65
CA MET A 1 46.25 44.65 -37.87
C MET A 1 46.14 45.00 -36.36
N PHE A 2 47.24 45.44 -35.72
CA PHE A 2 47.25 45.86 -34.30
C PHE A 2 46.38 47.11 -34.00
N SER A 3 46.32 48.10 -34.92
CA SER A 3 45.54 49.32 -34.73
C SER A 3 44.02 49.08 -34.76
N MET A 4 43.57 48.03 -35.43
CA MET A 4 42.15 47.67 -35.52
C MET A 4 41.65 46.96 -34.24
N LEU A 5 42.49 46.18 -33.66
CA LEU A 5 42.26 45.51 -32.37
C LEU A 5 42.19 46.51 -31.20
N THR A 6 43.06 47.53 -31.20
CA THR A 6 43.03 48.57 -30.15
C THR A 6 41.81 49.48 -30.27
N ALA A 7 41.30 49.75 -31.48
CA ALA A 7 40.07 50.50 -31.70
C ALA A 7 38.86 49.76 -31.18
N ILE A 8 38.73 48.44 -31.39
CA ILE A 8 37.63 47.62 -30.92
C ILE A 8 37.66 47.51 -29.37
N LEU A 9 38.86 47.40 -28.78
CA LEU A 9 39.04 47.31 -27.32
C LEU A 9 38.75 48.63 -26.58
N SER A 10 38.81 49.78 -27.28
CA SER A 10 38.46 51.10 -26.73
C SER A 10 37.03 51.53 -26.98
N ASP A 11 36.26 50.79 -27.76
CA ASP A 11 34.86 51.10 -28.04
C ASP A 11 33.98 50.71 -26.87
N TYR A 12 33.55 51.72 -26.12
CA TYR A 12 32.69 51.55 -24.93
C TYR A 12 31.34 50.88 -25.30
N ASP A 13 30.77 51.24 -26.44
CA ASP A 13 29.49 50.69 -26.88
C ASP A 13 29.59 49.21 -27.26
N PHE A 14 30.73 48.78 -27.81
CA PHE A 14 31.00 47.35 -28.03
C PHE A 14 31.01 46.55 -26.75
N TRP A 15 31.70 47.03 -25.74
CA TRP A 15 31.81 46.32 -24.46
C TRP A 15 30.46 46.30 -23.69
N VAL A 16 29.72 47.39 -23.72
CA VAL A 16 28.36 47.44 -23.09
C VAL A 16 27.43 46.44 -23.74
N ASN A 17 27.38 46.39 -25.07
CA ASN A 17 26.56 45.46 -25.82
C ASN A 17 27.00 44.00 -25.64
N PHE A 18 28.30 43.72 -25.61
CA PHE A 18 28.86 42.40 -25.37
C PHE A 18 28.51 41.89 -23.96
N LEU A 19 28.74 42.70 -22.96
CA LEU A 19 28.42 42.33 -21.53
C LEU A 19 26.91 42.19 -21.32
N SER A 20 26.12 43.06 -21.92
CA SER A 20 24.64 42.97 -21.83
C SER A 20 24.13 41.67 -22.46
N ASN A 21 24.60 41.31 -23.65
CA ASN A 21 24.20 40.06 -24.31
C ASN A 21 24.71 38.83 -23.55
N MET A 22 25.91 38.88 -22.99
CA MET A 22 26.47 37.80 -22.16
C MET A 22 25.64 37.62 -20.87
N LEU A 23 25.28 38.70 -20.18
CA LEU A 23 24.45 38.68 -18.98
C LEU A 23 23.03 38.16 -19.31
N ALA A 24 22.44 38.61 -20.42
CA ALA A 24 21.14 38.12 -20.86
C ALA A 24 21.18 36.62 -21.16
N GLY A 25 22.24 36.11 -21.80
CA GLY A 25 22.44 34.69 -22.07
C GLY A 25 22.58 33.87 -20.79
N ILE A 26 23.34 34.35 -19.83
CA ILE A 26 23.47 33.69 -18.49
C ILE A 26 22.14 33.66 -17.75
N LEU A 27 21.42 34.77 -17.70
CA LEU A 27 20.12 34.87 -17.07
C LEU A 27 19.09 33.92 -17.71
N LEU A 28 19.06 33.88 -19.02
CA LEU A 28 18.17 32.99 -19.79
C LEU A 28 18.49 31.52 -19.52
N THR A 29 19.75 31.18 -19.47
CA THR A 29 20.21 29.79 -19.13
C THR A 29 19.82 29.39 -17.70
N LEU A 30 19.97 30.30 -16.72
CA LEU A 30 19.59 30.07 -15.34
C LEU A 30 18.08 29.87 -15.19
N ILE A 31 17.28 30.74 -15.83
CA ILE A 31 15.81 30.63 -15.79
C ILE A 31 15.36 29.32 -16.43
N PHE A 32 15.91 28.97 -17.61
CA PHE A 32 15.58 27.73 -18.29
C PHE A 32 15.99 26.51 -17.47
N GLY A 33 17.17 26.54 -16.83
CA GLY A 33 17.65 25.49 -15.94
C GLY A 33 16.73 25.29 -14.72
N LEU A 34 16.29 26.38 -14.08
CA LEU A 34 15.36 26.32 -12.94
C LEU A 34 13.99 25.77 -13.35
N VAL A 35 13.43 26.23 -14.47
CA VAL A 35 12.14 25.74 -14.98
C VAL A 35 12.24 24.25 -15.33
N LEU A 36 13.29 23.85 -16.05
CA LEU A 36 13.50 22.46 -16.44
C LEU A 36 13.65 21.55 -15.20
N THR A 37 14.43 21.98 -14.23
CA THR A 37 14.63 21.23 -12.96
C THR A 37 13.32 21.11 -12.19
N SER A 38 12.52 22.17 -12.11
CA SER A 38 11.22 22.14 -11.44
C SER A 38 10.24 21.18 -12.13
N VAL A 39 10.18 21.23 -13.46
CA VAL A 39 9.34 20.34 -14.26
C VAL A 39 9.77 18.89 -14.10
N MET A 40 11.06 18.60 -14.20
CA MET A 40 11.60 17.25 -14.02
C MET A 40 11.38 16.72 -12.60
N SER A 41 11.55 17.56 -11.57
CA SER A 41 11.27 17.20 -10.17
C SER A 41 9.80 16.79 -10.01
N HIS A 42 8.88 17.57 -10.53
CA HIS A 42 7.45 17.26 -10.47
C HIS A 42 7.08 15.94 -11.18
N PHE A 43 7.65 15.67 -12.34
CA PHE A 43 7.46 14.39 -13.02
C PHE A 43 8.05 13.21 -12.25
N ASN A 44 9.24 13.39 -11.67
CA ASN A 44 9.87 12.34 -10.86
C ASN A 44 9.09 12.04 -9.59
N GLU A 45 8.52 13.05 -8.93
CA GLU A 45 7.66 12.85 -7.75
C GLU A 45 6.41 12.04 -8.12
N LYS A 46 5.71 12.41 -9.20
CA LYS A 46 4.54 11.65 -9.66
C LYS A 46 4.88 10.18 -9.97
N ARG A 47 6.02 9.94 -10.63
CA ARG A 47 6.49 8.56 -10.92
C ARG A 47 6.78 7.79 -9.64
N LYS A 48 7.45 8.40 -8.65
CA LYS A 48 7.74 7.78 -7.35
C LYS A 48 6.45 7.43 -6.60
N VAL A 49 5.47 8.34 -6.54
CA VAL A 49 4.17 8.08 -5.90
C VAL A 49 3.45 6.91 -6.58
N LYS A 50 3.42 6.90 -7.92
CA LYS A 50 2.81 5.80 -8.69
C LYS A 50 3.49 4.46 -8.42
N GLU A 51 4.81 4.42 -8.40
CA GLU A 51 5.59 3.21 -8.12
C GLU A 51 5.39 2.72 -6.67
N GLN A 52 5.36 3.64 -5.71
CA GLN A 52 5.08 3.30 -4.31
C GLN A 52 3.68 2.73 -4.13
N ARG A 53 2.67 3.35 -4.78
CA ARG A 53 1.29 2.85 -4.79
C ARG A 53 1.21 1.43 -5.36
N ARG A 54 1.88 1.18 -6.48
CA ARG A 54 1.93 -0.14 -7.11
C ARG A 54 2.56 -1.19 -6.20
N LYS A 55 3.75 -0.91 -5.63
CA LYS A 55 4.43 -1.81 -4.70
C LYS A 55 3.57 -2.12 -3.46
N PHE A 56 2.86 -1.13 -2.98
CA PHE A 56 1.91 -1.30 -1.88
C PHE A 56 0.78 -2.26 -2.24
N LEU A 57 0.11 -2.05 -3.38
CA LEU A 57 -0.97 -2.93 -3.84
C LEU A 57 -0.49 -4.36 -4.05
N GLU A 58 0.69 -4.56 -4.63
CA GLU A 58 1.32 -5.87 -4.78
C GLU A 58 1.59 -6.56 -3.43
N PHE A 59 1.94 -5.77 -2.39
CA PHE A 59 2.18 -6.29 -1.06
C PHE A 59 0.88 -6.72 -0.38
N ILE A 60 -0.16 -5.89 -0.45
CA ILE A 60 -1.51 -6.23 0.05
C ILE A 60 -2.08 -7.44 -0.70
N GLU A 61 -1.94 -7.48 -2.01
CA GLU A 61 -2.41 -8.61 -2.84
C GLU A 61 -1.81 -9.94 -2.38
N ARG A 62 -0.49 -9.97 -2.16
CA ARG A 62 0.20 -11.17 -1.68
C ARG A 62 -0.29 -11.62 -0.30
N GLU A 63 -0.52 -10.68 0.61
CA GLU A 63 -1.04 -11.00 1.95
C GLU A 63 -2.49 -11.50 1.87
N LEU A 64 -3.36 -10.86 1.08
CA LEU A 64 -4.74 -11.32 0.90
C LEU A 64 -4.81 -12.69 0.21
N LYS A 65 -3.94 -12.98 -0.75
CA LYS A 65 -3.83 -14.33 -1.36
C LYS A 65 -3.43 -15.39 -0.33
N ARG A 66 -2.47 -15.11 0.54
CA ARG A 66 -2.12 -16.02 1.65
C ARG A 66 -3.28 -16.21 2.61
N ASN A 67 -3.96 -15.13 2.96
CA ASN A 67 -5.14 -15.18 3.80
C ASN A 67 -6.28 -15.99 3.18
N THR A 68 -6.46 -15.92 1.85
CA THR A 68 -7.43 -16.76 1.12
C THR A 68 -7.10 -18.25 1.25
N ASN A 69 -5.83 -18.62 1.14
CA ASN A 69 -5.39 -20.01 1.32
C ASN A 69 -5.61 -20.48 2.77
N SER A 70 -5.27 -19.63 3.75
CA SER A 70 -5.53 -19.92 5.17
C SER A 70 -7.03 -20.05 5.47
N LEU A 71 -7.86 -19.23 4.83
CA LEU A 71 -9.32 -19.29 4.93
C LEU A 71 -9.86 -20.63 4.40
N THR A 72 -9.41 -21.06 3.23
CA THR A 72 -9.81 -22.33 2.64
C THR A 72 -9.46 -23.50 3.58
N ALA A 73 -8.23 -23.54 4.08
CA ALA A 73 -7.80 -24.55 5.04
C ALA A 73 -8.63 -24.52 6.33
N ALA A 74 -8.95 -23.32 6.85
CA ALA A 74 -9.77 -23.18 8.06
C ALA A 74 -11.21 -23.67 7.86
N LEU A 75 -11.80 -23.40 6.69
CA LEU A 75 -13.14 -23.87 6.34
C LEU A 75 -13.21 -25.39 6.19
N GLU A 76 -12.10 -26.04 5.81
CA GLU A 76 -12.01 -27.49 5.69
C GLU A 76 -11.74 -28.17 7.04
N GLU A 77 -10.89 -27.60 7.87
CA GLU A 77 -10.40 -28.26 9.11
C GLU A 77 -11.27 -27.98 10.35
N LEU A 78 -11.81 -26.78 10.49
CA LEU A 78 -12.69 -26.46 11.63
C LEU A 78 -13.93 -27.37 11.75
N PRO A 79 -14.64 -27.74 10.66
CA PRO A 79 -15.76 -28.69 10.75
C PRO A 79 -15.35 -30.06 11.27
N LYS A 80 -14.11 -30.49 11.03
CA LYS A 80 -13.57 -31.78 11.53
C LYS A 80 -13.14 -31.71 13.01
N GLY A 81 -13.12 -30.49 13.60
CA GLY A 81 -12.66 -30.27 14.96
C GLY A 81 -11.17 -29.95 15.10
N ASN A 82 -10.47 -29.84 13.97
CA ASN A 82 -9.08 -29.43 13.94
C ASN A 82 -8.97 -27.90 14.05
N LEU A 83 -7.94 -27.41 14.74
CA LEU A 83 -7.65 -25.98 14.87
C LEU A 83 -6.55 -25.62 13.88
N PRO A 84 -6.86 -24.86 12.81
CA PRO A 84 -5.84 -24.39 11.88
C PRO A 84 -4.96 -23.31 12.52
N TYR A 85 -3.65 -23.30 12.23
CA TYR A 85 -2.70 -22.32 12.72
C TYR A 85 -1.67 -21.96 11.66
N PRO A 86 -1.22 -20.69 11.58
CA PRO A 86 -1.84 -19.43 12.05
C PRO A 86 -3.03 -19.02 11.18
N LEU A 87 -3.99 -18.25 11.71
CA LEU A 87 -5.20 -17.96 10.97
C LEU A 87 -4.97 -16.95 9.85
N PHE A 88 -4.71 -15.68 10.16
CA PHE A 88 -4.60 -14.64 9.14
C PHE A 88 -3.49 -13.64 9.44
N GLU A 89 -2.78 -13.25 8.38
CA GLU A 89 -1.77 -12.20 8.42
C GLU A 89 -2.40 -10.80 8.24
N VAL A 90 -1.86 -9.82 8.96
CA VAL A 90 -2.27 -8.40 8.89
C VAL A 90 -1.08 -7.45 8.89
N SER A 91 0.12 -7.96 8.61
CA SER A 91 1.37 -7.19 8.66
C SER A 91 1.45 -6.14 7.57
N ALA A 92 1.05 -6.48 6.34
CA ALA A 92 1.02 -5.56 5.22
C ALA A 92 0.10 -4.38 5.50
N TRP A 93 -1.10 -4.65 6.00
CA TRP A 93 -2.06 -3.62 6.36
C TRP A 93 -1.57 -2.71 7.49
N LYS A 94 -1.00 -3.28 8.56
CA LYS A 94 -0.44 -2.49 9.68
C LYS A 94 0.66 -1.53 9.25
N VAL A 95 1.57 -1.98 8.38
CA VAL A 95 2.60 -1.11 7.80
C VAL A 95 1.99 0.01 6.97
N SER A 96 0.93 -0.29 6.25
CA SER A 96 0.26 0.63 5.34
C SER A 96 -0.49 1.76 6.04
N VAL A 97 -1.24 1.41 7.09
CA VAL A 97 -1.98 2.40 7.91
C VAL A 97 -1.03 3.37 8.60
N ASN A 98 0.16 2.90 8.98
CA ASN A 98 1.18 3.73 9.63
C ASN A 98 2.03 4.55 8.64
N SER A 99 1.80 4.38 7.35
CA SER A 99 2.49 5.12 6.29
C SER A 99 1.50 6.04 5.57
N SER A 100 1.97 7.18 5.05
CA SER A 100 1.17 8.08 4.22
C SER A 100 0.77 7.50 2.85
N LEU A 101 0.96 6.19 2.64
CA LEU A 101 0.66 5.53 1.37
C LEU A 101 -0.85 5.49 1.07
N LEU A 102 -1.68 5.48 2.10
CA LEU A 102 -3.15 5.49 1.96
C LEU A 102 -3.69 6.85 1.55
N ASP A 103 -3.00 7.95 1.88
CA ASP A 103 -3.50 9.31 1.67
C ASP A 103 -3.70 9.65 0.18
N ASN A 104 -3.00 8.94 -0.70
CA ASN A 104 -3.03 9.16 -2.16
C ASN A 104 -3.81 8.06 -2.90
N MET A 105 -4.58 7.24 -2.21
CA MET A 105 -5.33 6.14 -2.84
C MET A 105 -6.80 6.49 -3.01
N ASP A 106 -7.42 5.95 -4.06
CA ASP A 106 -8.83 6.13 -4.30
C ASP A 106 -9.66 5.44 -3.21
N VAL A 107 -10.65 6.15 -2.67
CA VAL A 107 -11.52 5.65 -1.61
C VAL A 107 -12.25 4.36 -2.04
N GLU A 108 -12.63 4.27 -3.31
CA GLU A 108 -13.28 3.10 -3.91
C GLU A 108 -12.41 1.84 -3.82
N LEU A 109 -11.08 1.98 -3.90
CA LEU A 109 -10.13 0.89 -3.76
C LEU A 109 -9.84 0.56 -2.28
N ILE A 110 -9.71 1.60 -1.44
CA ILE A 110 -9.37 1.41 -0.01
C ILE A 110 -10.52 0.74 0.74
N HIS A 111 -11.77 1.12 0.47
CA HIS A 111 -12.92 0.68 1.24
C HIS A 111 -13.11 -0.86 1.26
N PRO A 112 -13.06 -1.60 0.14
CA PRO A 112 -13.12 -3.06 0.16
C PRO A 112 -11.95 -3.70 0.90
N ILE A 113 -10.73 -3.17 0.70
CA ILE A 113 -9.52 -3.65 1.38
C ILE A 113 -9.68 -3.49 2.90
N LEU A 114 -10.06 -2.30 3.37
CA LEU A 114 -10.33 -2.02 4.77
C LEU A 114 -11.41 -2.95 5.34
N SER A 115 -12.51 -3.14 4.60
CA SER A 115 -13.59 -4.05 4.98
C SER A 115 -13.09 -5.48 5.18
N SER A 116 -12.22 -5.97 4.29
CA SER A 116 -11.61 -7.30 4.40
C SER A 116 -10.72 -7.42 5.63
N TYR A 117 -9.86 -6.43 5.89
CA TYR A 117 -8.98 -6.46 7.08
C TYR A 117 -9.74 -6.33 8.39
N ASN A 118 -10.81 -5.55 8.47
CA ASN A 118 -11.67 -5.49 9.66
C ASN A 118 -12.30 -6.84 9.96
N ARG A 119 -12.71 -7.59 8.92
CA ARG A 119 -13.25 -8.94 9.09
C ARG A 119 -12.16 -9.96 9.45
N ILE A 120 -10.96 -9.82 8.90
CA ILE A 120 -9.79 -10.61 9.29
C ILE A 120 -9.47 -10.43 10.76
N TRP A 121 -9.46 -9.20 11.27
CA TRP A 121 -9.24 -8.93 12.68
C TRP A 121 -10.31 -9.59 13.56
N ALA A 122 -11.58 -9.39 13.21
CA ALA A 122 -12.69 -10.03 13.95
C ALA A 122 -12.61 -11.56 13.93
N ALA A 123 -12.15 -12.17 12.83
CA ALA A 123 -11.92 -13.60 12.73
C ALA A 123 -10.75 -14.06 13.61
N ASN A 124 -9.65 -13.30 13.66
CA ASN A 124 -8.51 -13.58 14.54
C ASN A 124 -8.89 -13.48 16.01
N ASP A 125 -9.67 -12.48 16.41
CA ASP A 125 -10.15 -12.33 17.81
C ASP A 125 -11.07 -13.50 18.20
N LEU A 126 -11.99 -13.91 17.32
CA LEU A 126 -12.83 -15.08 17.54
C LEU A 126 -12.01 -16.38 17.62
N TYR A 127 -10.93 -16.48 16.85
CA TYR A 127 -10.03 -17.64 16.92
C TYR A 127 -9.30 -17.71 18.25
N GLN A 128 -8.84 -16.59 18.78
CA GLN A 128 -8.26 -16.56 20.14
C GLN A 128 -9.27 -17.03 21.19
N SER A 129 -10.51 -16.55 21.11
CA SER A 129 -11.60 -16.99 21.99
C SER A 129 -11.91 -18.49 21.84
N LEU A 130 -11.81 -19.02 20.62
CA LEU A 130 -11.96 -20.46 20.36
C LEU A 130 -10.81 -21.27 20.97
N LEU A 131 -9.57 -20.79 20.86
CA LEU A 131 -8.40 -21.43 21.50
C LEU A 131 -8.55 -21.49 23.03
N GLU A 132 -8.95 -20.39 23.64
CA GLU A 132 -9.22 -20.34 25.08
C GLU A 132 -10.29 -21.36 25.47
N ALA A 133 -11.41 -21.40 24.78
CA ALA A 133 -12.48 -22.36 25.03
C ALA A 133 -12.05 -23.81 24.78
N TYR A 134 -11.17 -24.05 23.79
CA TYR A 134 -10.59 -25.38 23.55
C TYR A 134 -9.70 -25.85 24.70
N PHE A 135 -8.79 -24.98 25.17
CA PHE A 135 -7.93 -25.34 26.33
C PHE A 135 -8.71 -25.46 27.64
N GLU A 136 -9.74 -24.62 27.86
CA GLU A 136 -10.63 -24.74 29.00
C GLU A 136 -11.35 -26.09 28.98
N ARG A 137 -11.86 -26.52 27.84
CA ARG A 137 -12.50 -27.83 27.65
C ARG A 137 -11.55 -29.00 27.98
N LEU A 138 -10.27 -28.89 27.58
CA LEU A 138 -9.26 -29.92 27.87
C LEU A 138 -8.89 -29.93 29.35
N ALA A 139 -8.73 -28.78 29.98
CA ALA A 139 -8.29 -28.66 31.38
C ALA A 139 -9.40 -28.97 32.37
N ARG A 140 -10.65 -28.61 32.04
CA ARG A 140 -11.83 -28.78 32.93
C ARG A 140 -13.03 -29.22 32.08
N PRO A 141 -13.10 -30.51 31.73
CA PRO A 141 -14.21 -31.02 30.92
C PRO A 141 -15.53 -30.85 31.67
N SER A 142 -16.47 -30.15 31.06
CA SER A 142 -17.81 -29.92 31.58
C SER A 142 -18.77 -29.66 30.41
N GLU A 143 -20.08 -29.83 30.63
CA GLU A 143 -21.07 -29.47 29.64
C GLU A 143 -20.99 -27.98 29.24
N ALA A 144 -20.67 -27.09 30.20
CA ALA A 144 -20.51 -25.67 29.97
C ALA A 144 -19.30 -25.35 29.05
N SER A 145 -18.15 -25.98 29.33
CA SER A 145 -16.93 -25.79 28.49
C SER A 145 -17.12 -26.35 27.09
N GLU A 146 -17.83 -27.49 26.96
CA GLU A 146 -18.17 -28.03 25.62
C GLU A 146 -19.10 -27.10 24.85
N LYS A 147 -20.17 -26.58 25.46
CA LYS A 147 -21.10 -25.62 24.82
C LYS A 147 -20.35 -24.35 24.42
N ARG A 148 -19.45 -23.81 25.24
CA ARG A 148 -18.64 -22.64 24.94
C ARG A 148 -17.73 -22.86 23.71
N TYR A 149 -17.03 -23.99 23.67
CA TYR A 149 -16.20 -24.37 22.54
C TYR A 149 -17.02 -24.48 21.24
N LEU A 150 -18.15 -25.20 21.27
CA LEU A 150 -19.00 -25.36 20.10
C LEU A 150 -19.59 -24.03 19.61
N PHE A 151 -19.92 -23.12 20.53
CA PHE A 151 -20.40 -21.78 20.20
C PHE A 151 -19.34 -20.98 19.43
N PHE A 152 -18.12 -20.87 19.95
CA PHE A 152 -17.07 -20.12 19.28
C PHE A 152 -16.68 -20.76 17.95
N ARG A 153 -16.61 -22.08 17.87
CA ARG A 153 -16.34 -22.81 16.64
C ARG A 153 -17.39 -22.52 15.55
N LYS A 154 -18.66 -22.56 15.89
CA LYS A 154 -19.75 -22.22 14.98
C LYS A 154 -19.67 -20.77 14.55
N THR A 155 -19.53 -19.85 15.50
CA THR A 155 -19.45 -18.41 15.23
C THR A 155 -18.27 -18.07 14.31
N LEU A 156 -17.11 -18.69 14.52
CA LEU A 156 -15.94 -18.50 13.65
C LEU A 156 -16.23 -19.02 12.26
N LEU A 157 -16.78 -20.22 12.09
CA LEU A 157 -17.13 -20.77 10.78
C LEU A 157 -18.07 -19.85 10.00
N ASP A 158 -19.06 -19.28 10.64
CA ASP A 158 -20.01 -18.37 10.00
C ASP A 158 -19.30 -17.07 9.56
N ARG A 159 -18.38 -16.55 10.38
CA ARG A 159 -17.56 -15.38 10.04
C ARG A 159 -16.59 -15.65 8.89
N LEU A 160 -15.98 -16.84 8.85
CA LEU A 160 -15.08 -17.22 7.76
C LEU A 160 -15.82 -17.35 6.43
N ARG A 161 -17.04 -17.89 6.42
CA ARG A 161 -17.88 -17.94 5.22
C ARG A 161 -18.25 -16.56 4.70
N ASP A 162 -18.53 -15.62 5.61
CA ASP A 162 -18.81 -14.22 5.27
C ASP A 162 -17.56 -13.44 4.80
N LEU A 163 -16.37 -13.83 5.25
CA LEU A 163 -15.10 -13.25 4.82
C LEU A 163 -14.71 -13.65 3.39
N GLN A 164 -15.04 -14.87 2.96
CA GLN A 164 -14.61 -15.43 1.68
C GLN A 164 -14.96 -14.54 0.46
N PRO A 165 -16.21 -14.09 0.25
CA PRO A 165 -16.55 -13.20 -0.86
C PRO A 165 -15.83 -11.85 -0.75
N LYS A 166 -15.62 -11.33 0.45
CA LYS A 166 -14.96 -10.04 0.65
C LYS A 166 -13.48 -10.06 0.26
N LEU A 167 -12.77 -11.14 0.57
CA LEU A 167 -11.39 -11.33 0.10
C LEU A 167 -11.34 -11.42 -1.42
N SER A 168 -12.27 -12.15 -2.03
CA SER A 168 -12.36 -12.28 -3.49
C SER A 168 -12.60 -10.93 -4.16
N ASP A 169 -13.56 -10.14 -3.67
CA ASP A 169 -13.88 -8.81 -4.18
C ASP A 169 -12.67 -7.86 -4.09
N SER A 170 -11.98 -7.87 -2.93
CA SER A 170 -10.79 -7.04 -2.72
C SER A 170 -9.65 -7.42 -3.66
N LEU A 171 -9.39 -8.71 -3.84
CA LEU A 171 -8.37 -9.21 -4.76
C LEU A 171 -8.68 -8.84 -6.21
N GLN A 172 -9.93 -8.97 -6.63
CA GLN A 172 -10.36 -8.58 -7.99
C GLN A 172 -10.16 -7.09 -8.24
N GLN A 173 -10.48 -6.24 -7.28
CA GLN A 173 -10.30 -4.79 -7.41
C GLN A 173 -8.81 -4.42 -7.47
N ILE A 174 -7.97 -5.00 -6.62
CA ILE A 174 -6.53 -4.78 -6.64
C ILE A 174 -5.95 -5.20 -7.99
N ASP A 175 -6.30 -6.39 -8.50
CA ASP A 175 -5.83 -6.89 -9.80
C ASP A 175 -6.23 -5.95 -10.95
N THR A 176 -7.46 -5.43 -10.92
CA THR A 176 -7.94 -4.45 -11.91
C THR A 176 -7.10 -3.18 -11.89
N HIS A 177 -6.79 -2.65 -10.69
CA HIS A 177 -5.98 -1.44 -10.55
C HIS A 177 -4.51 -1.66 -10.91
N LEU A 178 -3.95 -2.84 -10.62
CA LEU A 178 -2.57 -3.18 -11.00
C LEU A 178 -2.41 -3.31 -12.51
N LYS A 179 -3.44 -3.80 -13.23
CA LYS A 179 -3.44 -3.89 -14.70
C LYS A 179 -3.62 -2.53 -15.38
N ALA A 180 -4.30 -1.59 -14.75
CA ALA A 180 -4.54 -0.24 -15.27
C ALA A 180 -3.38 0.74 -14.97
N ALA A 181 -2.45 0.40 -14.10
CA ALA A 181 -1.34 1.24 -13.63
C ALA A 181 -0.09 1.14 -14.47
#